data_ce7687e4af10eecd1414d09f51102493
#
_entry.id   ce7687e4af10eecd1414d09f51102493
#
_cell.length_a   1.000
_cell.length_b   1.000
_cell.length_c   1.000
_cell.angle_alpha   90.00
_cell.angle_beta   90.00
_cell.angle_gamma   90.00
#
_symmetry.space_group_name_H-M   'P 1'
#
loop_
_entity.id
_entity.type
_entity.pdbx_description
1 polymer ?
#
loop_
_entity_poly.entity_id
_entity_poly.type
_entity_poly.pdbx_seq_one_letter_code
_entity_poly.pdbx_strand_id
1 'polypeptide(L)'
;VVNDKKSAASEVVLFLLEEFPDAPALTLAKRAFREHPDLWSSLESCRGMFRYYLGVSGKNQKESLGNKKYVREPRKAGWSDVIPSAVVQMNDWNSVQINGDHRTLLLADLHIPFHDPEALELALEYGAKKKPTIILLNGDIVDHYALSRWEKNPELRSFPEEVAAATYFLNGLRKRFPKTRIILKQGNHEERYEIYMRMKAPDLLGVAKFNWENIYDLDKYDVELVNQKRPIRLGELNVIHGHEYMFNINNPVNPARGMFMKAKAHVIGSHFHQTSQHTENSLEQDVISAWSTGCLCDLHPEYRPLNCWNSGFAYIETESNGAFHVQNLRIVKGKIY
;
A
#
# COMPACT_ATOMS: atom_id res chain seq x y z
N VAL A 1 65.00 20.40 -5.61
CA VAL A 1 64.25 19.44 -6.45
C VAL A 1 64.55 18.07 -5.89
N VAL A 2 63.71 17.55 -4.98
CA VAL A 2 63.81 16.20 -4.47
C VAL A 2 63.15 15.27 -5.52
N ASN A 3 63.98 14.45 -6.11
CA ASN A 3 63.59 13.48 -7.12
C ASN A 3 62.90 12.31 -6.37
N ASP A 4 61.58 12.37 -6.24
CA ASP A 4 60.73 11.33 -5.60
C ASP A 4 60.56 10.19 -6.62
N LYS A 5 61.59 9.33 -6.75
CA LYS A 5 61.41 8.01 -7.36
C LYS A 5 60.57 7.18 -6.40
N LYS A 6 59.29 7.07 -6.67
CA LYS A 6 58.41 6.17 -5.94
C LYS A 6 59.02 4.77 -6.02
N SER A 7 59.13 4.06 -4.89
CA SER A 7 59.60 2.68 -4.88
C SER A 7 58.51 1.81 -5.56
N ALA A 8 58.95 0.71 -6.19
CA ALA A 8 58.00 -0.26 -6.80
C ALA A 8 56.90 -0.70 -5.82
N ALA A 9 57.25 -0.86 -4.55
CA ALA A 9 56.28 -1.16 -3.49
C ALA A 9 55.22 -0.03 -3.32
N SER A 10 55.63 1.26 -3.42
CA SER A 10 54.71 2.39 -3.35
C SER A 10 53.74 2.45 -4.53
N GLU A 11 54.23 2.07 -5.73
CA GLU A 11 53.37 2.05 -6.93
C GLU A 11 52.29 1.00 -6.81
N VAL A 12 52.61 -0.21 -6.37
CA VAL A 12 51.65 -1.28 -6.12
C VAL A 12 50.60 -0.88 -5.06
N VAL A 13 51.04 -0.24 -3.96
CA VAL A 13 50.13 0.21 -2.91
C VAL A 13 49.17 1.27 -3.43
N LEU A 14 49.70 2.27 -4.17
CA LEU A 14 48.85 3.35 -4.71
C LEU A 14 47.87 2.83 -5.76
N PHE A 15 48.29 1.93 -6.61
CA PHE A 15 47.44 1.26 -7.60
C PHE A 15 46.28 0.54 -6.91
N LEU A 16 46.55 -0.28 -5.90
CA LEU A 16 45.50 -1.03 -5.18
C LEU A 16 44.59 -0.14 -4.37
N LEU A 17 45.07 1.01 -3.86
CA LEU A 17 44.21 2.00 -3.19
C LEU A 17 43.31 2.75 -4.17
N GLU A 18 43.72 2.87 -5.44
CA GLU A 18 42.90 3.48 -6.49
C GLU A 18 41.82 2.51 -6.99
N GLU A 19 42.19 1.26 -7.22
CA GLU A 19 41.28 0.20 -7.66
C GLU A 19 40.24 -0.19 -6.60
N PHE A 20 40.64 -0.18 -5.31
CA PHE A 20 39.80 -0.62 -4.19
C PHE A 20 39.78 0.39 -3.06
N PRO A 21 39.18 1.58 -3.28
CA PRO A 21 39.28 2.70 -2.35
C PRO A 21 38.70 2.41 -0.96
N ASP A 22 37.76 1.47 -0.85
CA ASP A 22 37.07 1.12 0.41
C ASP A 22 37.60 -0.15 1.08
N ALA A 23 38.49 -0.87 0.44
CA ALA A 23 39.00 -2.15 0.96
C ALA A 23 39.87 -1.93 2.22
N PRO A 24 39.76 -2.79 3.26
CA PRO A 24 40.60 -2.70 4.47
C PRO A 24 42.08 -2.88 4.14
N ALA A 25 42.97 -2.13 4.85
CA ALA A 25 44.39 -2.18 4.67
C ALA A 25 44.97 -3.61 4.73
N LEU A 26 44.47 -4.46 5.62
CA LEU A 26 44.88 -5.84 5.75
C LEU A 26 44.54 -6.69 4.49
N THR A 27 43.35 -6.45 3.93
CA THR A 27 42.89 -7.15 2.71
C THR A 27 43.77 -6.80 1.53
N LEU A 28 44.04 -5.52 1.33
CA LEU A 28 44.94 -5.03 0.28
C LEU A 28 46.38 -5.54 0.48
N ALA A 29 46.88 -5.51 1.72
CA ALA A 29 48.19 -6.01 2.04
C ALA A 29 48.33 -7.52 1.77
N LYS A 30 47.35 -8.35 2.10
CA LYS A 30 47.35 -9.77 1.78
C LYS A 30 47.41 -10.03 0.28
N ARG A 31 46.67 -9.23 -0.51
CA ARG A 31 46.73 -9.32 -1.96
C ARG A 31 48.07 -8.89 -2.51
N ALA A 32 48.56 -7.68 -2.16
CA ALA A 32 49.83 -7.16 -2.60
C ALA A 32 51.01 -8.08 -2.25
N PHE A 33 51.07 -8.57 -1.01
CA PHE A 33 52.12 -9.46 -0.56
C PHE A 33 52.13 -10.83 -1.26
N ARG A 34 50.94 -11.33 -1.60
CA ARG A 34 50.80 -12.58 -2.38
C ARG A 34 51.23 -12.39 -3.83
N GLU A 35 50.89 -11.26 -4.45
CA GLU A 35 51.18 -10.99 -5.86
C GLU A 35 52.62 -10.49 -6.07
N HIS A 36 53.23 -9.86 -5.08
CA HIS A 36 54.56 -9.27 -5.11
C HIS A 36 55.35 -9.56 -3.82
N PRO A 37 55.68 -10.86 -3.52
CA PRO A 37 56.30 -11.24 -2.24
C PRO A 37 57.68 -10.61 -2.01
N ASP A 38 58.40 -10.32 -3.08
CA ASP A 38 59.79 -9.78 -3.03
C ASP A 38 59.86 -8.28 -2.67
N LEU A 39 58.72 -7.58 -2.68
CA LEU A 39 58.70 -6.14 -2.40
C LEU A 39 58.68 -5.79 -0.91
N TRP A 40 58.35 -6.75 -0.03
CA TRP A 40 58.26 -6.56 1.40
C TRP A 40 58.85 -7.73 2.18
N SER A 41 59.49 -7.41 3.30
CA SER A 41 60.06 -8.43 4.20
C SER A 41 59.00 -9.27 4.95
N SER A 42 57.76 -8.75 5.06
CA SER A 42 56.68 -9.43 5.73
C SER A 42 55.33 -8.82 5.33
N LEU A 43 54.25 -9.59 5.58
CA LEU A 43 52.87 -9.09 5.41
C LEU A 43 52.61 -7.84 6.26
N GLU A 44 53.15 -7.77 7.49
CA GLU A 44 52.94 -6.62 8.37
C GLU A 44 53.71 -5.38 7.85
N SER A 45 54.88 -5.55 7.24
CA SER A 45 55.59 -4.48 6.55
C SER A 45 54.75 -3.93 5.38
N CYS A 46 54.20 -4.82 4.56
CA CYS A 46 53.29 -4.46 3.48
C CYS A 46 52.03 -3.70 4.05
N ARG A 47 51.40 -4.24 5.08
CA ARG A 47 50.26 -3.59 5.74
C ARG A 47 50.61 -2.22 6.32
N GLY A 48 51.80 -2.08 6.89
CA GLY A 48 52.32 -0.81 7.38
C GLY A 48 52.33 0.28 6.31
N MET A 49 52.72 -0.09 5.08
CA MET A 49 52.75 0.85 3.94
C MET A 49 51.33 1.28 3.51
N PHE A 50 50.37 0.35 3.46
CA PHE A 50 48.96 0.74 3.23
C PHE A 50 48.43 1.68 4.33
N ARG A 51 48.73 1.36 5.60
CA ARG A 51 48.37 2.23 6.73
C ARG A 51 48.99 3.63 6.66
N TYR A 52 50.20 3.71 6.13
CA TYR A 52 50.88 4.97 5.90
C TYR A 52 50.11 5.84 4.92
N TYR A 53 49.80 5.35 3.71
CA TYR A 53 49.03 6.10 2.71
C TYR A 53 47.60 6.42 3.12
N LEU A 54 46.99 5.55 3.89
CA LEU A 54 45.64 5.79 4.47
C LEU A 54 45.63 6.79 5.63
N GLY A 55 46.78 7.27 6.09
CA GLY A 55 46.87 8.25 7.19
C GLY A 55 46.48 7.68 8.56
N VAL A 56 46.53 6.35 8.75
CA VAL A 56 46.11 5.65 9.98
C VAL A 56 47.31 5.23 10.85
N SER A 57 48.50 5.70 10.55
CA SER A 57 49.75 5.39 11.30
C SER A 57 50.11 6.41 12.34
N GLY A 58 49.26 7.40 12.63
CA GLY A 58 49.44 8.46 13.62
C GLY A 58 49.23 9.86 13.08
N LYS A 59 48.96 10.83 14.01
CA LYS A 59 48.60 12.20 13.65
C LYS A 59 49.76 12.91 12.92
N ASN A 60 50.95 12.84 13.49
CA ASN A 60 52.15 13.52 12.92
C ASN A 60 52.47 13.00 11.52
N GLN A 61 52.29 11.72 11.28
CA GLN A 61 52.51 11.09 9.96
C GLN A 61 51.43 11.50 8.96
N LYS A 62 50.17 11.59 9.39
CA LYS A 62 49.08 12.08 8.56
C LYS A 62 49.29 13.52 8.10
N GLU A 63 49.84 14.36 8.97
CA GLU A 63 50.16 15.75 8.66
C GLU A 63 51.33 15.90 7.69
N SER A 64 52.34 15.03 7.81
CA SER A 64 53.56 15.03 6.95
C SER A 64 53.41 14.38 5.60
N LEU A 65 52.29 13.71 5.32
CA LEU A 65 52.03 13.07 4.04
C LEU A 65 51.94 14.08 2.91
N GLY A 66 52.83 13.95 1.91
CA GLY A 66 52.83 14.77 0.70
C GLY A 66 51.61 14.52 -0.21
N ASN A 67 51.16 13.27 -0.30
CA ASN A 67 49.95 12.92 -1.03
C ASN A 67 48.84 12.49 -0.06
N LYS A 68 47.80 13.28 0.04
CA LYS A 68 46.65 13.04 0.92
C LYS A 68 45.43 12.42 0.21
N LYS A 69 45.55 12.07 -1.08
CA LYS A 69 44.44 11.53 -1.89
C LYS A 69 43.76 10.31 -1.25
N TYR A 70 44.52 9.47 -0.56
CA TYR A 70 44.04 8.22 0.02
C TYR A 70 43.87 8.27 1.55
N VAL A 71 44.09 9.44 2.16
CA VAL A 71 43.90 9.60 3.61
C VAL A 71 42.44 9.37 3.97
N ARG A 72 42.19 8.40 4.84
CA ARG A 72 40.85 8.15 5.37
C ARG A 72 40.67 8.82 6.73
N GLU A 73 39.60 9.53 6.88
CA GLU A 73 39.16 9.97 8.20
C GLU A 73 38.71 8.75 9.02
N PRO A 74 38.98 8.71 10.34
CA PRO A 74 38.46 7.65 11.20
C PRO A 74 36.95 7.65 11.04
N ARG A 75 36.37 6.52 10.63
CA ARG A 75 34.92 6.34 10.72
C ARG A 75 34.53 6.57 12.18
N LYS A 76 33.73 7.58 12.46
CA LYS A 76 33.05 7.64 13.74
C LYS A 76 32.20 6.39 13.79
N ALA A 77 32.46 5.52 14.77
CA ALA A 77 31.63 4.35 15.00
C ALA A 77 30.19 4.84 15.18
N GLY A 78 29.35 4.56 14.21
CA GLY A 78 27.93 4.93 14.23
C GLY A 78 27.11 3.72 14.63
N TRP A 79 25.90 3.97 15.08
CA TRP A 79 24.95 2.87 15.38
C TRP A 79 24.72 1.96 14.18
N SER A 80 24.91 2.47 12.95
CA SER A 80 24.89 1.66 11.70
C SER A 80 25.90 0.50 11.68
N ASP A 81 26.97 0.55 12.49
CA ASP A 81 27.98 -0.50 12.54
C ASP A 81 27.53 -1.67 13.46
N VAL A 82 26.54 -1.45 14.33
CA VAL A 82 26.01 -2.43 15.28
C VAL A 82 24.56 -2.82 15.02
N ILE A 83 23.82 -1.99 14.27
CA ILE A 83 22.43 -2.29 13.91
C ILE A 83 22.44 -3.12 12.61
N PRO A 84 21.88 -4.35 12.64
CA PRO A 84 21.80 -5.16 11.43
C PRO A 84 20.90 -4.51 10.37
N SER A 85 21.16 -4.78 9.10
CA SER A 85 20.27 -4.36 8.03
C SER A 85 18.88 -4.96 8.22
N ALA A 86 17.86 -4.11 8.26
CA ALA A 86 16.48 -4.55 8.36
C ALA A 86 15.94 -4.97 6.99
N VAL A 87 15.21 -6.08 6.92
CA VAL A 87 14.38 -6.43 5.78
C VAL A 87 13.02 -5.80 6.01
N VAL A 88 12.85 -4.57 5.54
CA VAL A 88 11.60 -3.82 5.67
C VAL A 88 10.96 -3.70 4.30
N GLN A 89 9.72 -4.17 4.17
CA GLN A 89 8.88 -3.79 3.05
C GLN A 89 8.36 -2.38 3.32
N MET A 90 8.86 -1.41 2.56
CA MET A 90 8.35 -0.05 2.64
C MET A 90 7.07 0.03 1.80
N ASN A 91 5.93 -0.16 2.47
CA ASN A 91 4.64 0.13 1.86
C ASN A 91 4.36 1.63 1.99
N ASP A 92 3.72 2.20 0.98
CA ASP A 92 3.22 3.57 1.08
C ASP A 92 1.96 3.58 1.94
N TRP A 93 2.07 4.08 3.16
CA TRP A 93 0.96 4.21 4.11
C TRP A 93 0.24 5.55 4.03
N ASN A 94 0.71 6.45 3.18
CA ASN A 94 0.05 7.73 3.01
C ASN A 94 -1.33 7.54 2.37
N SER A 95 -2.33 8.26 2.88
CA SER A 95 -3.64 8.25 2.26
C SER A 95 -3.59 8.83 0.85
N VAL A 96 -4.43 8.30 -0.03
CA VAL A 96 -4.63 8.85 -1.37
C VAL A 96 -5.45 10.13 -1.22
N GLN A 97 -4.84 11.28 -1.48
CA GLN A 97 -5.48 12.59 -1.33
C GLN A 97 -6.31 12.93 -2.56
N ILE A 98 -7.57 13.29 -2.36
CA ILE A 98 -8.47 13.81 -3.39
C ILE A 98 -8.97 15.16 -2.90
N ASN A 99 -8.37 16.21 -3.42
CA ASN A 99 -8.64 17.60 -3.03
C ASN A 99 -9.50 18.27 -4.08
N GLY A 100 -10.27 19.27 -3.66
CA GLY A 100 -11.13 20.06 -4.52
C GLY A 100 -12.62 19.79 -4.31
N ASP A 101 -13.42 20.43 -5.16
CA ASP A 101 -14.87 20.30 -5.12
C ASP A 101 -15.29 19.02 -5.85
N HIS A 102 -15.79 18.06 -5.11
CA HIS A 102 -16.22 16.78 -5.66
C HIS A 102 -17.62 16.36 -5.17
N ARG A 103 -18.30 15.66 -6.06
CA ARG A 103 -19.52 14.90 -5.74
C ARG A 103 -19.22 13.43 -5.95
N THR A 104 -19.13 12.70 -4.86
CA THR A 104 -18.72 11.30 -4.86
C THR A 104 -19.92 10.39 -4.57
N LEU A 105 -20.22 9.49 -5.52
CA LEU A 105 -21.11 8.36 -5.28
C LEU A 105 -20.26 7.21 -4.73
N LEU A 106 -20.49 6.82 -3.49
CA LEU A 106 -19.80 5.72 -2.84
C LEU A 106 -20.69 4.47 -2.85
N LEU A 107 -20.23 3.44 -3.53
CA LEU A 107 -20.85 2.12 -3.63
C LEU A 107 -19.90 1.08 -3.03
N ALA A 108 -20.39 0.12 -2.26
CA ALA A 108 -19.58 -0.89 -1.63
C ALA A 108 -20.34 -2.19 -1.43
N ASP A 109 -19.61 -3.27 -1.13
CA ASP A 109 -20.18 -4.57 -0.74
C ASP A 109 -21.22 -5.05 -1.75
N LEU A 110 -20.87 -5.01 -3.04
CA LEU A 110 -21.70 -5.52 -4.12
C LEU A 110 -21.65 -7.06 -4.20
N HIS A 111 -20.48 -7.61 -3.92
CA HIS A 111 -20.23 -9.05 -3.98
C HIS A 111 -20.68 -9.69 -5.30
N ILE A 112 -20.38 -9.08 -6.43
CA ILE A 112 -20.73 -9.63 -7.74
C ILE A 112 -20.16 -11.06 -7.86
N PRO A 113 -20.96 -12.06 -8.24
CA PRO A 113 -22.30 -11.97 -8.84
C PRO A 113 -23.50 -12.01 -7.87
N PHE A 114 -23.27 -11.97 -6.55
CA PHE A 114 -24.31 -12.08 -5.51
C PHE A 114 -24.87 -10.71 -5.08
N HIS A 115 -24.85 -9.72 -5.97
CA HIS A 115 -25.43 -8.40 -5.72
C HIS A 115 -26.96 -8.42 -5.73
N ASP A 116 -27.55 -7.43 -5.06
CA ASP A 116 -28.99 -7.13 -5.17
C ASP A 116 -29.19 -6.20 -6.38
N PRO A 117 -29.80 -6.69 -7.48
CA PRO A 117 -29.96 -5.89 -8.70
C PRO A 117 -30.84 -4.66 -8.49
N GLU A 118 -31.89 -4.77 -7.68
CA GLU A 118 -32.84 -3.69 -7.41
C GLU A 118 -32.19 -2.57 -6.58
N ALA A 119 -31.46 -2.93 -5.53
CA ALA A 119 -30.74 -1.99 -4.70
C ALA A 119 -29.62 -1.28 -5.49
N LEU A 120 -28.88 -2.03 -6.31
CA LEU A 120 -27.81 -1.49 -7.13
C LEU A 120 -28.34 -0.53 -8.20
N GLU A 121 -29.44 -0.90 -8.88
CA GLU A 121 -30.10 -0.03 -9.86
C GLU A 121 -30.53 1.30 -9.24
N LEU A 122 -31.19 1.25 -8.07
CA LEU A 122 -31.62 2.46 -7.35
C LEU A 122 -30.42 3.36 -6.98
N ALA A 123 -29.33 2.79 -6.51
CA ALA A 123 -28.13 3.55 -6.16
C ALA A 123 -27.50 4.21 -7.40
N LEU A 124 -27.42 3.48 -8.52
CA LEU A 124 -26.88 4.00 -9.79
C LEU A 124 -27.77 5.07 -10.42
N GLU A 125 -29.10 4.91 -10.35
CA GLU A 125 -30.07 5.93 -10.81
C GLU A 125 -29.99 7.20 -9.96
N TYR A 126 -29.86 7.06 -8.65
CA TYR A 126 -29.63 8.19 -7.75
C TYR A 126 -28.36 8.94 -8.16
N GLY A 127 -27.27 8.22 -8.35
CA GLY A 127 -26.00 8.77 -8.82
C GLY A 127 -26.15 9.48 -10.16
N ALA A 128 -26.82 8.87 -11.13
CA ALA A 128 -27.05 9.49 -12.45
C ALA A 128 -27.79 10.83 -12.37
N LYS A 129 -28.78 10.94 -11.49
CA LYS A 129 -29.53 12.19 -11.22
C LYS A 129 -28.64 13.25 -10.54
N LYS A 130 -27.75 12.85 -9.65
CA LYS A 130 -26.85 13.74 -8.88
C LYS A 130 -25.60 14.15 -9.65
N LYS A 131 -25.29 13.48 -10.77
CA LYS A 131 -24.13 13.77 -11.65
C LYS A 131 -22.81 13.80 -10.87
N PRO A 132 -22.36 12.67 -10.32
CA PRO A 132 -21.13 12.60 -9.54
C PRO A 132 -19.90 12.93 -10.42
N THR A 133 -18.91 13.57 -9.81
CA THR A 133 -17.58 13.75 -10.43
C THR A 133 -16.70 12.54 -10.17
N ILE A 134 -17.00 11.79 -9.10
CA ILE A 134 -16.29 10.56 -8.71
C ILE A 134 -17.31 9.47 -8.42
N ILE A 135 -17.05 8.25 -8.90
CA ILE A 135 -17.66 7.03 -8.40
C ILE A 135 -16.58 6.28 -7.64
N LEU A 136 -16.81 6.08 -6.36
CA LEU A 136 -15.91 5.34 -5.48
C LEU A 136 -16.50 3.97 -5.17
N LEU A 137 -15.93 2.94 -5.77
CA LEU A 137 -16.18 1.53 -5.46
C LEU A 137 -15.36 1.17 -4.22
N ASN A 138 -16.00 1.19 -3.04
CA ASN A 138 -15.28 1.16 -1.76
C ASN A 138 -15.09 -0.26 -1.22
N GLY A 139 -14.61 -1.17 -2.07
CA GLY A 139 -14.26 -2.56 -1.71
C GLY A 139 -15.42 -3.53 -1.75
N ASP A 140 -15.06 -4.80 -1.78
CA ASP A 140 -15.97 -5.96 -1.87
C ASP A 140 -16.94 -5.83 -3.05
N ILE A 141 -16.40 -5.41 -4.21
CA ILE A 141 -17.16 -5.30 -5.45
C ILE A 141 -17.39 -6.69 -6.06
N VAL A 142 -16.40 -7.58 -5.91
CA VAL A 142 -16.46 -8.99 -6.29
C VAL A 142 -16.47 -9.87 -5.04
N ASP A 143 -17.11 -11.04 -5.13
CA ASP A 143 -17.15 -11.92 -3.95
C ASP A 143 -15.90 -12.79 -3.82
N HIS A 144 -15.30 -13.20 -4.93
CA HIS A 144 -14.23 -14.21 -4.97
C HIS A 144 -14.64 -15.50 -4.24
N TYR A 145 -15.89 -15.92 -4.45
CA TYR A 145 -16.47 -17.07 -3.78
C TYR A 145 -15.65 -18.35 -4.03
N ALA A 146 -15.26 -18.58 -5.27
CA ALA A 146 -14.46 -19.74 -5.66
C ALA A 146 -13.08 -19.79 -4.97
N LEU A 147 -12.52 -18.63 -4.61
CA LEU A 147 -11.19 -18.47 -4.01
C LEU A 147 -11.24 -18.39 -2.48
N SER A 148 -12.44 -18.35 -1.90
CA SER A 148 -12.64 -18.31 -0.46
C SER A 148 -12.01 -19.54 0.22
N ARG A 149 -11.54 -19.36 1.46
CA ARG A 149 -11.06 -20.45 2.33
C ARG A 149 -12.18 -21.25 2.99
N TRP A 150 -13.40 -20.74 2.95
CA TRP A 150 -14.56 -21.34 3.57
C TRP A 150 -15.17 -22.46 2.69
N GLU A 151 -16.04 -23.26 3.29
CA GLU A 151 -16.86 -24.22 2.55
C GLU A 151 -17.62 -23.54 1.43
N LYS A 152 -17.82 -24.26 0.33
CA LYS A 152 -18.37 -23.70 -0.92
C LYS A 152 -19.38 -24.65 -1.50
N ASN A 153 -20.49 -24.13 -1.96
CA ASN A 153 -21.40 -24.86 -2.83
C ASN A 153 -20.71 -25.04 -4.21
N PRO A 154 -20.47 -26.28 -4.65
CA PRO A 154 -19.81 -26.54 -5.93
C PRO A 154 -20.54 -25.95 -7.14
N GLU A 155 -21.85 -25.80 -7.06
CA GLU A 155 -22.70 -25.29 -8.15
C GLU A 155 -22.51 -23.76 -8.34
N LEU A 156 -22.06 -23.06 -7.32
CA LEU A 156 -21.82 -21.61 -7.34
C LEU A 156 -20.35 -21.24 -7.58
N ARG A 157 -19.49 -22.22 -7.86
CA ARG A 157 -18.04 -22.05 -7.95
C ARG A 157 -17.54 -21.81 -9.36
N SER A 158 -17.75 -20.63 -9.91
CA SER A 158 -17.19 -20.30 -11.22
C SER A 158 -16.43 -18.97 -11.17
N PHE A 159 -15.12 -19.03 -10.93
CA PHE A 159 -14.27 -17.84 -10.97
C PHE A 159 -14.30 -17.15 -12.35
N PRO A 160 -14.26 -17.86 -13.51
CA PRO A 160 -14.41 -17.23 -14.81
C PRO A 160 -15.74 -16.47 -15.00
N GLU A 161 -16.84 -17.01 -14.48
CA GLU A 161 -18.16 -16.35 -14.56
C GLU A 161 -18.22 -15.11 -13.66
N GLU A 162 -17.59 -15.16 -12.50
CA GLU A 162 -17.46 -14.03 -11.59
C GLU A 162 -16.66 -12.89 -12.25
N VAL A 163 -15.53 -13.21 -12.88
CA VAL A 163 -14.73 -12.24 -13.65
C VAL A 163 -15.55 -11.65 -14.80
N ALA A 164 -16.29 -12.49 -15.54
CA ALA A 164 -17.15 -12.04 -16.63
C ALA A 164 -18.25 -11.08 -16.14
N ALA A 165 -18.92 -11.41 -15.03
CA ALA A 165 -19.97 -10.58 -14.45
C ALA A 165 -19.42 -9.22 -13.97
N ALA A 166 -18.27 -9.21 -13.28
CA ALA A 166 -17.65 -7.98 -12.81
C ALA A 166 -17.16 -7.10 -13.95
N THR A 167 -16.53 -7.66 -14.97
CA THR A 167 -16.09 -6.89 -16.15
C THR A 167 -17.29 -6.37 -16.95
N TYR A 168 -18.40 -7.12 -17.01
CA TYR A 168 -19.65 -6.62 -17.59
C TYR A 168 -20.19 -5.41 -16.83
N PHE A 169 -20.19 -5.46 -15.49
CA PHE A 169 -20.57 -4.34 -14.63
C PHE A 169 -19.67 -3.11 -14.86
N LEU A 170 -18.36 -3.28 -14.83
CA LEU A 170 -17.40 -2.16 -15.02
C LEU A 170 -17.56 -1.50 -16.41
N ASN A 171 -17.77 -2.32 -17.44
CA ASN A 171 -18.05 -1.81 -18.80
C ASN A 171 -19.37 -1.00 -18.84
N GLY A 172 -20.42 -1.52 -18.22
CA GLY A 172 -21.71 -0.82 -18.10
C GLY A 172 -21.59 0.49 -17.34
N LEU A 173 -20.87 0.48 -16.22
CA LEU A 173 -20.61 1.65 -15.39
C LEU A 173 -19.87 2.74 -16.20
N ARG A 174 -18.78 2.38 -16.89
CA ARG A 174 -18.01 3.31 -17.72
C ARG A 174 -18.85 3.88 -18.88
N LYS A 175 -19.67 3.05 -19.52
CA LYS A 175 -20.58 3.54 -20.58
C LYS A 175 -21.62 4.54 -20.06
N ARG A 176 -22.14 4.30 -18.88
CA ARG A 176 -23.14 5.18 -18.25
C ARG A 176 -22.54 6.48 -17.72
N PHE A 177 -21.28 6.42 -17.26
CA PHE A 177 -20.54 7.55 -16.68
C PHE A 177 -19.22 7.81 -17.42
N PRO A 178 -19.27 8.23 -18.70
CA PRO A 178 -18.08 8.21 -19.59
C PRO A 178 -16.99 9.19 -19.18
N LYS A 179 -17.31 10.23 -18.41
CA LYS A 179 -16.37 11.29 -17.99
C LYS A 179 -16.12 11.31 -16.48
N THR A 180 -16.81 10.47 -15.73
CA THR A 180 -16.68 10.42 -14.27
C THR A 180 -15.42 9.63 -13.90
N ARG A 181 -14.63 10.14 -12.97
CA ARG A 181 -13.52 9.44 -12.40
C ARG A 181 -14.03 8.24 -11.62
N ILE A 182 -13.54 7.03 -11.90
CA ILE A 182 -13.92 5.80 -11.20
C ILE A 182 -12.71 5.32 -10.41
N ILE A 183 -12.89 5.17 -9.11
CA ILE A 183 -11.85 4.70 -8.20
C ILE A 183 -12.36 3.42 -7.55
N LEU A 184 -11.55 2.37 -7.57
CA LEU A 184 -11.81 1.14 -6.84
C LEU A 184 -10.82 1.03 -5.69
N LYS A 185 -11.34 1.04 -4.47
CA LYS A 185 -10.57 0.72 -3.28
C LYS A 185 -10.70 -0.78 -3.02
N GLN A 186 -9.57 -1.45 -2.83
CA GLN A 186 -9.54 -2.88 -2.55
C GLN A 186 -10.16 -3.19 -1.17
N GLY A 187 -11.11 -4.12 -1.13
CA GLY A 187 -11.68 -4.69 0.09
C GLY A 187 -11.05 -6.04 0.45
N ASN A 188 -11.58 -6.71 1.45
CA ASN A 188 -11.04 -8.01 1.87
C ASN A 188 -11.43 -9.15 0.90
N HIS A 189 -12.47 -9.00 0.10
CA HIS A 189 -12.81 -9.99 -0.90
C HIS A 189 -11.87 -9.90 -2.11
N GLU A 190 -11.48 -8.72 -2.54
CA GLU A 190 -10.43 -8.57 -3.55
C GLU A 190 -9.09 -9.16 -3.07
N GLU A 191 -8.74 -8.99 -1.78
CA GLU A 191 -7.54 -9.58 -1.19
C GLU A 191 -7.54 -11.12 -1.23
N ARG A 192 -8.71 -11.79 -1.32
CA ARG A 192 -8.79 -13.27 -1.45
C ARG A 192 -8.03 -13.79 -2.66
N TYR A 193 -8.07 -13.07 -3.78
CA TYR A 193 -7.31 -13.45 -4.96
C TYR A 193 -5.80 -13.46 -4.69
N GLU A 194 -5.27 -12.41 -4.11
CA GLU A 194 -3.84 -12.32 -3.80
C GLU A 194 -3.41 -13.38 -2.76
N ILE A 195 -4.26 -13.63 -1.76
CA ILE A 195 -4.03 -14.67 -0.76
C ILE A 195 -4.02 -16.04 -1.44
N TYR A 196 -4.98 -16.30 -2.32
CA TYR A 196 -5.05 -17.56 -3.08
C TYR A 196 -3.79 -17.75 -3.93
N MET A 197 -3.35 -16.73 -4.66
CA MET A 197 -2.14 -16.79 -5.48
C MET A 197 -0.90 -17.09 -4.62
N ARG A 198 -0.74 -16.42 -3.49
CA ARG A 198 0.39 -16.69 -2.56
C ARG A 198 0.38 -18.11 -2.01
N MET A 199 -0.78 -18.68 -1.75
CA MET A 199 -0.91 -20.01 -1.12
C MET A 199 -0.95 -21.16 -2.13
N LYS A 200 -1.50 -20.95 -3.31
CA LYS A 200 -1.79 -22.03 -4.28
C LYS A 200 -1.00 -21.95 -5.57
N ALA A 201 -0.51 -20.75 -5.92
CA ALA A 201 0.23 -20.53 -7.17
C ALA A 201 1.38 -19.51 -6.98
N PRO A 202 2.28 -19.71 -5.97
CA PRO A 202 3.34 -18.73 -5.67
C PRO A 202 4.29 -18.51 -6.84
N ASP A 203 4.49 -19.51 -7.69
CA ASP A 203 5.37 -19.44 -8.86
C ASP A 203 4.85 -18.52 -9.97
N LEU A 204 3.57 -18.11 -9.90
CA LEU A 204 2.96 -17.16 -10.84
C LEU A 204 3.02 -15.71 -10.34
N LEU A 205 3.47 -15.48 -9.12
CA LEU A 205 3.61 -14.13 -8.59
C LEU A 205 4.65 -13.32 -9.38
N GLY A 206 4.32 -12.05 -9.65
CA GLY A 206 5.17 -11.17 -10.47
C GLY A 206 4.93 -11.26 -11.98
N VAL A 207 4.10 -12.19 -12.45
CA VAL A 207 3.63 -12.20 -13.84
C VAL A 207 2.45 -11.24 -13.97
N ALA A 208 2.66 -10.12 -14.66
CA ALA A 208 1.68 -9.02 -14.72
C ALA A 208 0.26 -9.46 -15.13
N LYS A 209 0.14 -10.44 -16.04
CA LYS A 209 -1.16 -10.96 -16.48
C LYS A 209 -2.00 -11.57 -15.36
N PHE A 210 -1.36 -12.00 -14.26
CA PHE A 210 -2.02 -12.58 -13.10
C PHE A 210 -2.20 -11.56 -11.95
N ASN A 211 -1.87 -10.30 -12.17
CA ASN A 211 -2.25 -9.27 -11.22
C ASN A 211 -3.76 -9.08 -11.26
N TRP A 212 -4.36 -8.83 -10.10
CA TRP A 212 -5.79 -8.69 -9.94
C TRP A 212 -6.39 -7.64 -10.89
N GLU A 213 -5.76 -6.48 -10.99
CA GLU A 213 -6.16 -5.39 -11.87
C GLU A 213 -6.21 -5.79 -13.36
N ASN A 214 -5.33 -6.68 -13.79
CA ASN A 214 -5.28 -7.16 -15.17
C ASN A 214 -6.30 -8.27 -15.45
N ILE A 215 -6.66 -9.08 -14.44
CA ILE A 215 -7.73 -10.07 -14.55
C ILE A 215 -9.08 -9.39 -14.80
N TYR A 216 -9.31 -8.21 -14.20
CA TYR A 216 -10.54 -7.43 -14.33
C TYR A 216 -10.45 -6.30 -15.35
N ASP A 217 -9.38 -6.22 -16.15
CA ASP A 217 -9.18 -5.21 -17.20
C ASP A 217 -9.40 -3.76 -16.69
N LEU A 218 -8.95 -3.41 -15.49
CA LEU A 218 -9.23 -2.10 -14.88
C LEU A 218 -8.80 -0.93 -15.76
N ASP A 219 -7.63 -1.02 -16.40
CA ASP A 219 -7.11 0.00 -17.31
C ASP A 219 -8.04 0.22 -18.51
N LYS A 220 -8.61 -0.85 -19.07
CA LYS A 220 -9.56 -0.79 -20.19
C LYS A 220 -10.81 0.01 -19.85
N TYR A 221 -11.23 -0.02 -18.61
CA TYR A 221 -12.41 0.69 -18.12
C TYR A 221 -12.04 2.01 -17.45
N ASP A 222 -10.77 2.41 -17.46
CA ASP A 222 -10.27 3.63 -16.83
C ASP A 222 -10.68 3.69 -15.35
N VAL A 223 -10.36 2.61 -14.60
CA VAL A 223 -10.63 2.47 -13.18
C VAL A 223 -9.33 2.54 -12.40
N GLU A 224 -9.21 3.53 -11.55
CA GLU A 224 -8.04 3.71 -10.68
C GLU A 224 -8.12 2.75 -9.49
N LEU A 225 -7.06 1.97 -9.25
CA LEU A 225 -7.00 1.06 -8.11
C LEU A 225 -6.29 1.70 -6.91
N VAL A 226 -6.93 1.65 -5.75
CA VAL A 226 -6.31 1.94 -4.44
C VAL A 226 -6.20 0.65 -3.65
N ASN A 227 -5.00 0.12 -3.58
CA ASN A 227 -4.66 -1.15 -2.93
C ASN A 227 -3.93 -0.93 -1.57
N GLN A 228 -3.37 -2.02 -1.01
CA GLN A 228 -2.49 -2.01 0.17
C GLN A 228 -3.14 -1.40 1.41
N LYS A 229 -4.45 -1.47 1.54
CA LYS A 229 -5.21 -0.92 2.69
C LYS A 229 -5.02 0.59 2.89
N ARG A 230 -4.57 1.31 1.86
CA ARG A 230 -4.41 2.77 1.94
C ARG A 230 -5.77 3.45 2.10
N PRO A 231 -5.94 4.34 3.08
CA PRO A 231 -7.12 5.17 3.16
C PRO A 231 -7.21 6.13 1.96
N ILE A 232 -8.41 6.49 1.56
CA ILE A 232 -8.65 7.61 0.65
C ILE A 232 -9.09 8.80 1.51
N ARG A 233 -8.60 9.99 1.21
CA ARG A 233 -8.99 11.21 1.89
C ARG A 233 -9.71 12.15 0.93
N LEU A 234 -11.01 12.34 1.18
CA LEU A 234 -11.88 13.29 0.47
C LEU A 234 -11.99 14.56 1.32
N GLY A 235 -11.18 15.58 1.02
CA GLY A 235 -11.05 16.72 1.92
C GLY A 235 -10.61 16.26 3.33
N GLU A 236 -11.42 16.54 4.36
CA GLU A 236 -11.16 16.11 5.74
C GLU A 236 -11.73 14.73 6.09
N LEU A 237 -12.52 14.13 5.22
CA LEU A 237 -13.13 12.82 5.42
C LEU A 237 -12.19 11.69 5.00
N ASN A 238 -11.90 10.76 5.91
CA ASN A 238 -11.19 9.53 5.59
C ASN A 238 -12.18 8.45 5.12
N VAL A 239 -11.87 7.80 4.02
CA VAL A 239 -12.63 6.68 3.47
C VAL A 239 -11.80 5.41 3.58
N ILE A 240 -12.35 4.40 4.22
CA ILE A 240 -11.79 3.06 4.35
C ILE A 240 -12.83 2.04 3.88
N HIS A 241 -12.42 0.81 3.56
CA HIS A 241 -13.43 -0.23 3.37
C HIS A 241 -14.00 -0.65 4.74
N GLY A 242 -13.15 -0.82 5.75
CA GLY A 242 -13.53 -1.21 7.12
C GLY A 242 -12.75 -2.40 7.65
N HIS A 243 -12.32 -3.32 6.78
CA HIS A 243 -11.49 -4.48 7.14
C HIS A 243 -10.06 -4.10 7.57
N GLU A 244 -9.60 -2.90 7.26
CA GLU A 244 -8.27 -2.39 7.64
C GLU A 244 -8.12 -2.33 9.15
N TYR A 245 -9.21 -2.05 9.85
CA TYR A 245 -9.27 -2.18 11.29
C TYR A 245 -9.74 -3.57 11.68
N MET A 246 -8.90 -4.33 12.37
CA MET A 246 -9.33 -5.59 12.96
C MET A 246 -10.23 -5.29 14.16
N PHE A 247 -11.55 -5.48 13.98
CA PHE A 247 -12.50 -5.40 15.08
C PHE A 247 -12.61 -6.75 15.77
N ASN A 248 -12.52 -6.75 17.09
CA ASN A 248 -12.68 -7.98 17.88
C ASN A 248 -14.15 -8.43 17.98
N ILE A 249 -15.09 -7.67 17.43
CA ILE A 249 -16.52 -7.96 17.48
C ILE A 249 -16.98 -8.30 16.06
N ASN A 250 -17.32 -9.57 15.83
CA ASN A 250 -17.75 -10.07 14.51
C ASN A 250 -19.10 -9.48 14.03
N ASN A 251 -19.86 -8.84 14.91
CA ASN A 251 -21.17 -8.28 14.60
C ASN A 251 -21.42 -7.04 15.46
N PRO A 252 -20.83 -5.89 15.15
CA PRO A 252 -21.00 -4.70 15.96
C PRO A 252 -22.43 -4.18 15.84
N VAL A 253 -23.02 -3.78 16.98
CA VAL A 253 -24.34 -3.13 17.01
C VAL A 253 -24.34 -1.77 16.30
N ASN A 254 -23.21 -1.05 16.37
CA ASN A 254 -22.99 0.20 15.67
C ASN A 254 -21.56 0.20 15.10
N PRO A 255 -21.39 -0.22 13.83
CA PRO A 255 -20.08 -0.24 13.18
C PRO A 255 -19.42 1.14 13.12
N ALA A 256 -20.17 2.21 12.89
CA ALA A 256 -19.65 3.57 12.83
C ALA A 256 -18.97 3.97 14.16
N ARG A 257 -19.55 3.59 15.31
CA ARG A 257 -18.92 3.82 16.61
C ARG A 257 -17.59 3.05 16.74
N GLY A 258 -17.56 1.81 16.24
CA GLY A 258 -16.33 1.01 16.23
C GLY A 258 -15.21 1.68 15.43
N MET A 259 -15.54 2.19 14.24
CA MET A 259 -14.60 2.94 13.40
C MET A 259 -14.16 4.24 14.05
N PHE A 260 -15.08 5.01 14.63
CA PHE A 260 -14.78 6.23 15.38
C PHE A 260 -13.74 5.98 16.47
N MET A 261 -13.94 4.95 17.30
CA MET A 261 -13.03 4.60 18.40
C MET A 261 -11.61 4.26 17.94
N LYS A 262 -11.45 3.76 16.71
CA LYS A 262 -10.17 3.42 16.12
C LYS A 262 -9.54 4.59 15.36
N ALA A 263 -10.31 5.25 14.50
CA ALA A 263 -9.83 6.30 13.60
C ALA A 263 -9.50 7.60 14.35
N LYS A 264 -10.28 7.97 15.37
CA LYS A 264 -10.17 9.26 16.08
C LYS A 264 -10.23 10.48 15.13
N ALA A 265 -10.91 10.31 14.01
CA ALA A 265 -11.05 11.29 12.94
C ALA A 265 -12.38 11.07 12.21
N HIS A 266 -12.75 12.00 11.34
CA HIS A 266 -13.87 11.76 10.42
C HIS A 266 -13.58 10.56 9.54
N VAL A 267 -14.50 9.59 9.53
CA VAL A 267 -14.31 8.35 8.76
C VAL A 267 -15.65 7.81 8.25
N ILE A 268 -15.65 7.35 7.01
CA ILE A 268 -16.71 6.53 6.44
C ILE A 268 -16.14 5.19 6.00
N GLY A 269 -16.88 4.12 6.28
CA GLY A 269 -16.51 2.76 5.88
C GLY A 269 -17.73 1.93 5.49
N SER A 270 -17.45 0.72 5.03
CA SER A 270 -18.42 -0.29 4.55
C SER A 270 -18.18 -1.62 5.28
N HIS A 271 -18.10 -2.76 4.60
CA HIS A 271 -17.67 -4.05 5.16
C HIS A 271 -18.65 -4.70 6.17
N PHE A 272 -19.31 -3.91 6.99
CA PHE A 272 -20.22 -4.43 8.03
C PHE A 272 -21.64 -4.66 7.54
N HIS A 273 -21.96 -4.18 6.32
CA HIS A 273 -23.27 -4.27 5.69
C HIS A 273 -24.39 -3.62 6.53
N GLN A 274 -24.05 -2.67 7.39
CA GLN A 274 -24.99 -2.00 8.28
C GLN A 274 -24.83 -0.49 8.21
N THR A 275 -25.91 0.19 7.83
CA THR A 275 -25.96 1.65 7.90
C THR A 275 -25.97 2.09 9.35
N SER A 276 -24.98 2.86 9.74
CA SER A 276 -24.95 3.50 11.06
C SER A 276 -24.18 4.82 11.01
N GLN A 277 -24.39 5.65 12.04
CA GLN A 277 -23.66 6.89 12.25
C GLN A 277 -23.34 7.05 13.72
N HIS A 278 -22.22 7.69 14.01
CA HIS A 278 -21.77 8.04 15.34
C HIS A 278 -21.08 9.39 15.32
N THR A 279 -21.45 10.29 16.25
CA THR A 279 -20.91 11.64 16.34
C THR A 279 -20.62 11.95 17.80
N GLU A 280 -19.43 12.48 18.07
CA GLU A 280 -19.03 12.97 19.39
C GLU A 280 -18.28 14.30 19.25
N ASN A 281 -18.34 15.11 20.32
CA ASN A 281 -17.52 16.31 20.44
C ASN A 281 -16.21 15.96 21.16
N SER A 282 -15.08 16.45 20.67
CA SER A 282 -13.83 16.40 21.40
C SER A 282 -13.84 17.36 22.60
N LEU A 283 -12.86 17.25 23.49
CA LEU A 283 -12.69 18.20 24.58
C LEU A 283 -12.45 19.65 24.06
N GLU A 284 -11.91 19.78 22.85
CA GLU A 284 -11.65 21.05 22.17
C GLU A 284 -12.85 21.57 21.38
N GLN A 285 -14.02 20.93 21.56
CA GLN A 285 -15.28 21.24 20.89
C GLN A 285 -15.32 20.91 19.39
N ASP A 286 -14.38 20.17 18.87
CA ASP A 286 -14.43 19.67 17.50
C ASP A 286 -15.44 18.54 17.39
N VAL A 287 -16.33 18.63 16.43
CA VAL A 287 -17.30 17.59 16.13
C VAL A 287 -16.67 16.55 15.22
N ILE A 288 -16.53 15.31 15.69
CA ILE A 288 -16.02 14.21 14.90
C ILE A 288 -17.14 13.22 14.63
N SER A 289 -17.29 12.81 13.38
CA SER A 289 -18.33 11.88 12.95
C SER A 289 -17.77 10.69 12.19
N ALA A 290 -18.40 9.55 12.37
CA ALA A 290 -18.14 8.33 11.63
C ALA A 290 -19.42 7.77 11.02
N TRP A 291 -19.30 7.13 9.86
CA TRP A 291 -20.40 6.50 9.12
C TRP A 291 -20.03 5.10 8.68
N SER A 292 -20.99 4.19 8.72
CA SER A 292 -20.94 2.89 8.08
C SER A 292 -22.07 2.81 7.06
N THR A 293 -21.76 2.42 5.83
CA THR A 293 -22.81 2.21 4.81
C THR A 293 -23.49 0.85 4.97
N GLY A 294 -24.68 0.70 4.39
CA GLY A 294 -25.22 -0.61 4.06
C GLY A 294 -24.46 -1.26 2.91
N CYS A 295 -24.90 -2.40 2.45
CA CYS A 295 -24.36 -3.12 1.30
C CYS A 295 -25.28 -3.02 0.08
N LEU A 296 -24.79 -3.53 -1.06
CA LEU A 296 -25.57 -3.66 -2.30
C LEU A 296 -25.58 -5.14 -2.79
N CYS A 297 -25.36 -6.08 -1.87
CA CYS A 297 -25.44 -7.52 -2.09
C CYS A 297 -26.73 -8.11 -1.55
N ASP A 298 -26.93 -9.42 -1.81
CA ASP A 298 -27.98 -10.21 -1.18
C ASP A 298 -27.91 -10.07 0.36
N LEU A 299 -29.03 -9.75 0.97
CA LEU A 299 -29.12 -9.59 2.42
C LEU A 299 -29.21 -10.91 3.19
N HIS A 300 -29.52 -12.01 2.51
CA HIS A 300 -29.77 -13.30 3.16
C HIS A 300 -28.95 -14.44 2.51
N PRO A 301 -27.62 -14.30 2.38
CA PRO A 301 -26.80 -15.31 1.77
C PRO A 301 -26.87 -16.64 2.55
N GLU A 302 -26.70 -17.76 1.86
CA GLU A 302 -26.83 -19.11 2.42
C GLU A 302 -26.00 -19.30 3.70
N TYR A 303 -24.78 -18.78 3.72
CA TYR A 303 -23.86 -18.91 4.87
C TYR A 303 -24.23 -18.02 6.07
N ARG A 304 -25.10 -17.01 5.90
CA ARG A 304 -25.52 -16.10 6.96
C ARG A 304 -26.94 -15.55 6.76
N PRO A 305 -27.96 -16.41 6.72
CA PRO A 305 -29.32 -16.01 6.40
C PRO A 305 -29.98 -15.12 7.48
N LEU A 306 -29.53 -15.25 8.73
CA LEU A 306 -29.97 -14.40 9.85
C LEU A 306 -28.85 -13.43 10.22
N ASN A 307 -29.04 -12.16 9.91
CA ASN A 307 -28.08 -11.11 10.13
C ASN A 307 -28.76 -9.76 10.39
N CYS A 308 -27.97 -8.69 10.55
CA CYS A 308 -28.46 -7.32 10.73
C CYS A 308 -28.13 -6.43 9.52
N TRP A 309 -27.95 -7.02 8.35
CA TRP A 309 -27.58 -6.30 7.14
C TRP A 309 -28.74 -5.46 6.60
N ASN A 310 -28.40 -4.40 5.92
CA ASN A 310 -29.36 -3.57 5.20
C ASN A 310 -28.74 -3.00 3.93
N SER A 311 -29.56 -2.78 2.91
CA SER A 311 -29.12 -2.14 1.67
C SER A 311 -28.91 -0.65 1.86
N GLY A 312 -27.82 -0.14 1.29
CA GLY A 312 -27.47 1.27 1.40
C GLY A 312 -26.17 1.63 0.69
N PHE A 313 -25.98 2.92 0.48
CA PHE A 313 -24.82 3.52 -0.17
C PHE A 313 -24.63 4.94 0.38
N ALA A 314 -23.57 5.66 -0.06
CA ALA A 314 -23.40 7.04 0.36
C ALA A 314 -23.22 8.00 -0.83
N TYR A 315 -23.59 9.24 -0.61
CA TYR A 315 -23.29 10.36 -1.49
C TYR A 315 -22.57 11.44 -0.68
N ILE A 316 -21.40 11.85 -1.16
CA ILE A 316 -20.49 12.73 -0.41
C ILE A 316 -20.19 13.94 -1.28
N GLU A 317 -20.35 15.12 -0.72
CA GLU A 317 -19.96 16.38 -1.34
C GLU A 317 -18.76 16.94 -0.57
N THR A 318 -17.70 17.31 -1.27
CA THR A 318 -16.51 17.93 -0.69
C THR A 318 -16.22 19.26 -1.35
N GLU A 319 -15.67 20.18 -0.57
CA GLU A 319 -15.27 21.51 -1.00
C GLU A 319 -13.73 21.64 -1.02
N SER A 320 -13.23 22.60 -1.76
CA SER A 320 -11.79 22.88 -1.90
C SER A 320 -11.10 23.30 -0.60
N ASN A 321 -11.86 23.79 0.38
CA ASN A 321 -11.38 24.09 1.73
C ASN A 321 -11.25 22.84 2.63
N GLY A 322 -11.67 21.67 2.14
CA GLY A 322 -11.66 20.40 2.87
C GLY A 322 -12.99 20.06 3.56
N ALA A 323 -13.93 20.99 3.65
CA ALA A 323 -15.27 20.72 4.20
C ALA A 323 -15.99 19.64 3.40
N PHE A 324 -16.86 18.90 4.07
CA PHE A 324 -17.59 17.81 3.44
C PHE A 324 -18.99 17.62 4.03
N HIS A 325 -19.86 17.03 3.25
CA HIS A 325 -21.20 16.61 3.67
C HIS A 325 -21.45 15.16 3.25
N VAL A 326 -21.88 14.30 4.18
CA VAL A 326 -22.18 12.88 3.95
C VAL A 326 -23.68 12.65 4.01
N GLN A 327 -24.24 12.13 2.93
CA GLN A 327 -25.57 11.53 2.90
C GLN A 327 -25.41 10.01 2.96
N ASN A 328 -25.60 9.41 4.13
CA ASN A 328 -25.52 7.96 4.33
C ASN A 328 -26.91 7.36 4.11
N LEU A 329 -27.16 6.86 2.92
CA LEU A 329 -28.47 6.53 2.39
C LEU A 329 -28.82 5.05 2.58
N ARG A 330 -30.04 4.79 3.03
CA ARG A 330 -30.59 3.43 3.14
C ARG A 330 -31.59 3.16 2.03
N ILE A 331 -31.63 1.92 1.58
CA ILE A 331 -32.67 1.44 0.66
C ILE A 331 -33.60 0.51 1.45
N VAL A 332 -34.86 0.86 1.49
CA VAL A 332 -35.89 0.09 2.21
C VAL A 332 -37.11 -0.04 1.31
N LYS A 333 -37.49 -1.26 0.98
CA LYS A 333 -38.68 -1.55 0.15
C LYS A 333 -38.71 -0.73 -1.14
N GLY A 334 -37.60 -0.70 -1.87
CA GLY A 334 -37.48 0.00 -3.15
C GLY A 334 -37.44 1.55 -3.05
N LYS A 335 -37.21 2.11 -1.86
CA LYS A 335 -37.13 3.56 -1.64
C LYS A 335 -35.83 3.94 -0.92
N ILE A 336 -35.26 5.08 -1.30
CA ILE A 336 -34.06 5.67 -0.69
C ILE A 336 -34.47 6.64 0.42
N TYR A 337 -33.82 6.51 1.57
CA TYR A 337 -34.04 7.33 2.78
C TYR A 337 -32.73 7.91 3.29
#